data_0e85becd1f652e7f02992b95761f44b7
#
_entry.id   0e85becd1f652e7f02992b95761f44b7
#
_cell.length_a   1.000
_cell.length_b   1.000
_cell.length_c   1.000
_cell.angle_alpha   90.00
_cell.angle_beta   90.00
_cell.angle_gamma   90.00
#
_symmetry.space_group_name_H-M   'P 1'
#
loop_
_entity.id
_entity.type
_entity.pdbx_description
1 polymer ?
#
loop_
_entity_poly.entity_id
_entity_poly.type
_entity_poly.pdbx_seq_one_letter_code
_entity_poly.pdbx_strand_id
1 'polypeptide(L)'
;MSQGYIGYDLQNAIREELMNRGIYRTVSTVLTQVIVDPYDEAFYTPTKVLGRYMDAEEASAERKKGNYVVEEPGKGFRRIVSAPNPVNIVEIDAIKALLDADQVVIACGGGGIPVLEQDHRLKGASAVIEKDLTAGKMAEETDADSLIILTSV
;
A
#
# COMPACT_ATOMS: atom_id res chain seq x y z
N MET A 1 2.23 -10.33 7.38
CA MET A 1 2.40 -9.16 6.52
C MET A 1 1.95 -9.50 5.10
N SER A 2 0.91 -8.84 4.62
CA SER A 2 0.29 -9.14 3.31
C SER A 2 1.24 -8.94 2.13
N GLN A 3 2.14 -7.94 2.15
CA GLN A 3 3.10 -7.74 1.06
C GLN A 3 4.00 -8.96 0.82
N GLY A 4 4.54 -9.56 1.87
CA GLY A 4 5.41 -10.73 1.73
C GLY A 4 4.65 -11.95 1.20
N TYR A 5 3.48 -12.25 1.76
CA TYR A 5 2.67 -13.40 1.35
C TYR A 5 2.14 -13.25 -0.09
N ILE A 6 1.46 -12.15 -0.38
CA ILE A 6 0.91 -11.88 -1.71
C ILE A 6 2.04 -11.69 -2.73
N GLY A 7 3.13 -11.03 -2.33
CA GLY A 7 4.30 -10.85 -3.19
C GLY A 7 4.93 -12.17 -3.60
N TYR A 8 5.03 -13.14 -2.68
CA TYR A 8 5.51 -14.47 -2.98
C TYR A 8 4.64 -15.20 -4.02
N ASP A 9 3.32 -15.18 -3.84
CA ASP A 9 2.39 -15.82 -4.77
C ASP A 9 2.45 -15.17 -6.17
N LEU A 10 2.43 -13.83 -6.23
CA LEU A 10 2.55 -13.09 -7.48
C LEU A 10 3.90 -13.31 -8.17
N GLN A 11 4.99 -13.34 -7.40
CA GLN A 11 6.32 -13.59 -7.93
C GLN A 11 6.41 -14.93 -8.65
N ASN A 12 5.86 -15.98 -8.05
CA ASN A 12 5.84 -17.31 -8.65
C ASN A 12 4.95 -17.37 -9.89
N ALA A 13 3.74 -16.81 -9.81
CA ALA A 13 2.81 -16.79 -10.92
C ALA A 13 3.34 -16.02 -12.15
N ILE A 14 3.93 -14.85 -11.92
CA ILE A 14 4.54 -14.04 -12.98
C ILE A 14 5.75 -14.77 -13.57
N ARG A 15 6.62 -15.34 -12.72
CA ARG A 15 7.76 -16.11 -13.19
C ARG A 15 7.35 -17.28 -14.09
N GLU A 16 6.36 -18.04 -13.67
CA GLU A 16 5.82 -19.16 -14.44
C GLU A 16 5.32 -18.70 -15.81
N GLU A 17 4.53 -17.63 -15.86
CA GLU A 17 3.99 -17.09 -17.12
C GLU A 17 5.09 -16.54 -18.03
N LEU A 18 6.10 -15.88 -17.50
CA LEU A 18 7.26 -15.43 -18.28
C LEU A 18 8.00 -16.63 -18.91
N MET A 19 8.26 -17.66 -18.13
CA MET A 19 8.92 -18.89 -18.62
C MET A 19 8.11 -19.57 -19.72
N ASN A 20 6.78 -19.67 -19.56
CA ASN A 20 5.89 -20.24 -20.58
C ASN A 20 5.94 -19.47 -21.91
N ARG A 21 6.23 -18.17 -21.84
CA ARG A 21 6.41 -17.30 -23.03
C ARG A 21 7.85 -17.23 -23.54
N GLY A 22 8.77 -17.98 -22.96
CA GLY A 22 10.19 -17.96 -23.34
C GLY A 22 10.92 -16.69 -22.91
N ILE A 23 10.40 -15.95 -21.91
CA ILE A 23 11.00 -14.72 -21.38
C ILE A 23 11.75 -15.08 -20.10
N TYR A 24 13.07 -14.89 -20.10
CA TYR A 24 13.94 -15.23 -18.98
C TYR A 24 14.30 -13.97 -18.18
N ARG A 25 13.40 -13.57 -17.27
CA ARG A 25 13.61 -12.44 -16.36
C ARG A 25 13.39 -12.87 -14.92
N THR A 26 14.21 -12.38 -14.03
CA THR A 26 14.00 -12.56 -12.58
C THR A 26 12.81 -11.69 -12.14
N VAL A 27 11.96 -12.24 -11.30
CA VAL A 27 10.88 -11.51 -10.64
C VAL A 27 11.25 -11.36 -9.17
N SER A 28 11.27 -10.15 -8.66
CA SER A 28 11.65 -9.84 -7.29
C SER A 28 10.55 -9.08 -6.57
N THR A 29 10.28 -9.45 -5.32
CA THR A 29 9.35 -8.74 -4.45
C THR A 29 10.12 -7.90 -3.44
N VAL A 30 9.85 -6.61 -3.40
CA VAL A 30 10.42 -5.66 -2.45
C VAL A 30 9.37 -5.28 -1.41
N LEU A 31 9.65 -5.55 -0.13
CA LEU A 31 8.85 -4.99 0.96
C LEU A 31 9.06 -3.49 0.96
N THR A 32 7.98 -2.74 0.79
CA THR A 32 8.07 -1.31 0.50
C THR A 32 7.40 -0.49 1.58
N GLN A 33 8.13 0.47 2.11
CA GLN A 33 7.69 1.50 3.03
C GLN A 33 7.47 2.80 2.27
N VAL A 34 6.46 3.56 2.66
CA VAL A 34 6.12 4.83 2.02
C VAL A 34 6.00 5.91 3.08
N ILE A 35 6.82 6.94 2.96
CA ILE A 35 6.81 8.09 3.86
C ILE A 35 5.54 8.88 3.61
N VAL A 36 4.88 9.27 4.70
CA VAL A 36 3.72 10.17 4.70
C VAL A 36 4.02 11.38 5.60
N ASP A 37 3.41 12.51 5.27
CA ASP A 37 3.55 13.73 6.07
C ASP A 37 2.75 13.56 7.39
N PRO A 38 3.38 13.72 8.59
CA PRO A 38 2.68 13.66 9.86
C PRO A 38 1.61 14.75 10.02
N TYR A 39 1.68 15.80 9.23
CA TYR A 39 0.73 16.93 9.24
C TYR A 39 -0.31 16.84 8.13
N ASP A 40 -0.35 15.73 7.37
CA ASP A 40 -1.38 15.53 6.34
C ASP A 40 -2.77 15.61 6.97
N GLU A 41 -3.67 16.36 6.32
CA GLU A 41 -5.04 16.60 6.78
C GLU A 41 -5.82 15.30 7.02
N ALA A 42 -5.50 14.25 6.29
CA ALA A 42 -6.09 12.92 6.45
C ALA A 42 -5.94 12.33 7.87
N PHE A 43 -4.92 12.75 8.63
CA PHE A 43 -4.77 12.32 10.03
C PHE A 43 -5.79 12.97 10.97
N TYR A 44 -6.29 14.14 10.63
CA TYR A 44 -7.30 14.86 11.41
C TYR A 44 -8.72 14.48 10.98
N THR A 45 -8.90 14.05 9.74
CA THR A 45 -10.20 13.68 9.17
C THR A 45 -10.13 12.32 8.49
N PRO A 46 -10.10 11.20 9.26
CA PRO A 46 -10.09 9.86 8.69
C PRO A 46 -11.35 9.58 7.88
N THR A 47 -11.18 9.07 6.66
CA THR A 47 -12.28 8.79 5.74
C THR A 47 -12.24 7.40 5.12
N LYS A 48 -11.09 6.73 5.15
CA LYS A 48 -10.94 5.44 4.48
C LYS A 48 -11.58 4.31 5.26
N VAL A 49 -12.60 3.73 4.69
CA VAL A 49 -13.33 2.60 5.28
C VAL A 49 -12.52 1.32 5.18
N LEU A 50 -12.39 0.58 6.27
CA LEU A 50 -11.66 -0.67 6.36
C LEU A 50 -12.48 -1.80 6.99
N GLY A 51 -12.13 -3.03 6.58
CA GLY A 51 -12.59 -4.25 7.21
C GLY A 51 -14.06 -4.59 6.96
N ARG A 52 -14.57 -5.54 7.72
CA ARG A 52 -15.95 -6.02 7.68
C ARG A 52 -16.90 -5.07 8.39
N TYR A 53 -18.18 -5.27 8.15
CA TYR A 53 -19.21 -4.66 8.98
C TYR A 53 -19.19 -5.24 10.39
N MET A 54 -19.45 -4.39 11.37
CA MET A 54 -19.51 -4.68 12.79
C MET A 54 -20.92 -4.35 13.31
N ASP A 55 -21.32 -5.01 14.37
CA ASP A 55 -22.49 -4.62 15.14
C ASP A 55 -22.18 -3.45 16.10
N ALA A 56 -23.20 -2.99 16.84
CA ALA A 56 -23.07 -1.87 17.76
C ALA A 56 -22.13 -2.15 18.95
N GLU A 57 -22.08 -3.40 19.43
CA GLU A 57 -21.22 -3.80 20.54
C GLU A 57 -19.75 -3.82 20.11
N GLU A 58 -19.45 -4.44 18.97
CA GLU A 58 -18.12 -4.45 18.36
C GLU A 58 -17.64 -3.01 18.06
N ALA A 59 -18.51 -2.16 17.49
CA ALA A 59 -18.21 -0.76 17.21
C ALA A 59 -17.87 0.03 18.47
N SER A 60 -18.62 -0.21 19.58
CA SER A 60 -18.34 0.39 20.89
C SER A 60 -16.99 -0.05 21.43
N ALA A 61 -16.65 -1.35 21.28
CA ALA A 61 -15.36 -1.87 21.70
C ALA A 61 -14.19 -1.26 20.92
N GLU A 62 -14.35 -1.07 19.59
CA GLU A 62 -13.34 -0.40 18.75
C GLU A 62 -13.16 1.08 19.12
N ARG A 63 -14.24 1.81 19.39
CA ARG A 63 -14.16 3.20 19.86
C ARG A 63 -13.41 3.33 21.19
N LYS A 64 -13.63 2.37 22.13
CA LYS A 64 -12.91 2.34 23.41
C LYS A 64 -11.39 2.11 23.24
N LYS A 65 -10.97 1.46 22.15
CA LYS A 65 -9.56 1.30 21.79
C LYS A 65 -8.97 2.54 21.10
N GLY A 66 -9.77 3.60 20.89
CA GLY A 66 -9.35 4.81 20.19
C GLY A 66 -9.47 4.73 18.66
N ASN A 67 -10.14 3.70 18.12
CA ASN A 67 -10.36 3.58 16.69
C ASN A 67 -11.57 4.41 16.24
N TYR A 68 -11.46 5.01 15.07
CA TYR A 68 -12.59 5.70 14.43
C TYR A 68 -13.54 4.69 13.79
N VAL A 69 -14.84 4.92 13.96
CA VAL A 69 -15.90 4.04 13.44
C VAL A 69 -17.03 4.90 12.89
N VAL A 70 -17.46 4.60 11.68
CA VAL A 70 -18.61 5.22 11.01
C VAL A 70 -19.77 4.24 10.94
N GLU A 71 -20.99 4.74 11.04
CA GLU A 71 -22.21 3.98 10.81
C GLU A 71 -22.63 4.11 9.34
N GLU A 72 -22.93 2.99 8.71
CA GLU A 72 -23.59 2.93 7.40
C GLU A 72 -25.05 2.48 7.62
N PRO A 73 -26.03 3.35 7.40
CA PRO A 73 -27.44 3.05 7.66
C PRO A 73 -27.88 1.75 6.97
N GLY A 74 -28.48 0.86 7.74
CA GLY A 74 -28.98 -0.43 7.25
C GLY A 74 -27.92 -1.52 7.02
N LYS A 75 -26.63 -1.22 7.26
CA LYS A 75 -25.54 -2.20 7.06
C LYS A 75 -24.72 -2.46 8.33
N GLY A 76 -24.72 -1.51 9.28
CA GLY A 76 -23.94 -1.59 10.51
C GLY A 76 -22.78 -0.60 10.55
N PHE A 77 -21.71 -0.96 11.26
CA PHE A 77 -20.59 -0.07 11.53
C PHE A 77 -19.33 -0.55 10.82
N ARG A 78 -18.50 0.38 10.39
CA ARG A 78 -17.17 0.08 9.82
C ARG A 78 -16.10 0.95 10.44
N ARG A 79 -14.90 0.37 10.55
CA ARG A 79 -13.73 1.13 10.96
C ARG A 79 -13.30 2.06 9.82
N ILE A 80 -12.91 3.27 10.19
CA ILE A 80 -12.28 4.22 9.26
C ILE A 80 -10.88 4.55 9.74
N VAL A 81 -9.99 4.82 8.80
CA VAL A 81 -8.60 5.18 9.06
C VAL A 81 -8.18 6.35 8.19
N SER A 82 -7.09 6.97 8.57
CA SER A 82 -6.44 8.01 7.78
C SER A 82 -5.90 7.44 6.47
N ALA A 83 -5.97 8.20 5.40
CA ALA A 83 -5.43 7.87 4.10
C ALA A 83 -4.58 9.03 3.56
N PRO A 84 -3.40 9.30 4.17
CA PRO A 84 -2.53 10.39 3.74
C PRO A 84 -1.92 10.12 2.36
N ASN A 85 -1.47 11.20 1.71
CA ASN A 85 -0.78 11.12 0.44
C ASN A 85 0.63 10.53 0.59
N PRO A 86 1.11 9.73 -0.38
CA PRO A 86 2.49 9.25 -0.41
C PRO A 86 3.44 10.41 -0.70
N VAL A 87 4.50 10.54 0.10
CA VAL A 87 5.54 11.56 -0.07
C VAL A 87 6.74 10.97 -0.82
N ASN A 88 7.33 9.92 -0.28
CA ASN A 88 8.48 9.22 -0.86
C ASN A 88 8.38 7.72 -0.65
N ILE A 89 8.95 6.95 -1.59
CA ILE A 89 9.11 5.51 -1.46
C ILE A 89 10.51 5.23 -0.89
N VAL A 90 10.59 4.61 0.28
CA VAL A 90 11.86 4.42 0.99
C VAL A 90 12.83 3.56 0.20
N GLU A 91 12.35 2.48 -0.41
CA GLU A 91 13.16 1.51 -1.14
C GLU A 91 13.31 1.83 -2.64
N ILE A 92 13.08 3.09 -3.05
CA ILE A 92 13.08 3.48 -4.48
C ILE A 92 14.40 3.19 -5.19
N ASP A 93 15.54 3.39 -4.52
CA ASP A 93 16.85 3.13 -5.11
C ASP A 93 17.07 1.65 -5.38
N ALA A 94 16.59 0.78 -4.48
CA ALA A 94 16.64 -0.67 -4.69
C ALA A 94 15.72 -1.09 -5.84
N ILE A 95 14.53 -0.50 -5.94
CA ILE A 95 13.59 -0.76 -7.04
C ILE A 95 14.23 -0.35 -8.38
N LYS A 96 14.82 0.84 -8.47
CA LYS A 96 15.52 1.32 -9.67
C LYS A 96 16.67 0.39 -10.08
N ALA A 97 17.50 -0.02 -9.12
CA ALA A 97 18.61 -0.92 -9.39
C ALA A 97 18.16 -2.27 -9.95
N LEU A 98 17.04 -2.81 -9.47
CA LEU A 98 16.46 -4.04 -9.99
C LEU A 98 15.88 -3.83 -11.40
N LEU A 99 15.23 -2.71 -11.67
CA LEU A 99 14.73 -2.35 -13.00
C LEU A 99 15.88 -2.18 -14.00
N ASP A 100 16.96 -1.50 -13.62
CA ASP A 100 18.16 -1.33 -14.42
C ASP A 100 18.86 -2.68 -14.74
N ALA A 101 18.69 -3.66 -13.85
CA ALA A 101 19.14 -5.03 -14.07
C ALA A 101 18.14 -5.89 -14.88
N ASP A 102 17.17 -5.26 -15.57
CA ASP A 102 16.15 -5.89 -16.40
C ASP A 102 15.26 -6.91 -15.65
N GLN A 103 15.02 -6.68 -14.37
CA GLN A 103 14.14 -7.50 -13.55
C GLN A 103 12.69 -6.99 -13.57
N VAL A 104 11.75 -7.90 -13.31
CA VAL A 104 10.37 -7.54 -12.98
C VAL A 104 10.27 -7.31 -11.47
N VAL A 105 9.79 -6.16 -11.06
CA VAL A 105 9.74 -5.77 -9.64
C VAL A 105 8.29 -5.67 -9.16
N ILE A 106 7.99 -6.36 -8.08
CA ILE A 106 6.74 -6.23 -7.34
C ILE A 106 7.02 -5.36 -6.12
N ALA A 107 6.42 -4.19 -6.06
CA ALA A 107 6.64 -3.23 -4.99
C ALA A 107 5.35 -2.54 -4.55
N CYS A 108 5.37 -1.83 -3.45
CA CYS A 108 4.28 -1.02 -2.93
C CYS A 108 2.95 -1.76 -2.76
N GLY A 109 2.96 -3.06 -2.47
CA GLY A 109 1.74 -3.85 -2.29
C GLY A 109 0.78 -3.20 -1.28
N GLY A 110 -0.50 -3.04 -1.70
CA GLY A 110 -1.53 -2.40 -0.88
C GLY A 110 -1.35 -0.88 -0.66
N GLY A 111 -0.48 -0.23 -1.45
CA GLY A 111 -0.13 1.19 -1.30
C GLY A 111 1.17 1.43 -0.51
N GLY A 112 1.85 0.37 -0.07
CA GLY A 112 3.04 0.44 0.77
C GLY A 112 2.73 0.43 2.26
N ILE A 113 3.76 0.30 3.08
CA ILE A 113 3.67 0.39 4.54
C ILE A 113 3.85 1.87 4.93
N PRO A 114 2.80 2.54 5.42
CA PRO A 114 2.92 3.97 5.77
C PRO A 114 3.83 4.16 6.96
N VAL A 115 4.80 5.04 6.81
CA VAL A 115 5.77 5.38 7.86
C VAL A 115 5.93 6.90 7.99
N LEU A 116 6.20 7.33 9.22
CA LEU A 116 6.63 8.68 9.56
C LEU A 116 8.14 8.66 9.73
N GLU A 117 8.83 9.60 9.12
CA GLU A 117 10.26 9.80 9.33
C GLU A 117 10.49 10.82 10.43
N GLN A 118 11.28 10.43 11.44
CA GLN A 118 11.66 11.26 12.57
C GLN A 118 13.13 10.99 12.92
N ASP A 119 14.00 11.98 12.82
CA ASP A 119 15.43 11.87 13.16
C ASP A 119 16.09 10.61 12.53
N HIS A 120 15.90 10.39 11.23
CA HIS A 120 16.37 9.22 10.47
C HIS A 120 15.78 7.87 10.92
N ARG A 121 14.74 7.88 11.74
CA ARG A 121 14.01 6.68 12.16
C ARG A 121 12.66 6.62 11.45
N LEU A 122 12.32 5.44 10.98
CA LEU A 122 11.02 5.16 10.41
C LEU A 122 10.11 4.55 11.47
N LYS A 123 8.97 5.17 11.70
CA LYS A 123 7.94 4.72 12.62
C LYS A 123 6.65 4.44 11.85
N GLY A 124 6.06 3.27 12.02
CA GLY A 124 4.79 2.94 11.38
C GLY A 124 3.69 3.95 11.72
N ALA A 125 2.99 4.43 10.69
CA ALA A 125 1.84 5.29 10.83
C ALA A 125 0.55 4.47 10.95
N SER A 126 -0.41 4.94 11.78
CA SER A 126 -1.75 4.33 11.85
C SER A 126 -2.63 4.84 10.70
N ALA A 127 -2.29 4.40 9.50
CA ALA A 127 -2.89 4.87 8.26
C ALA A 127 -2.89 3.76 7.21
N VAL A 128 -3.54 4.00 6.10
CA VAL A 128 -3.35 3.27 4.83
C VAL A 128 -3.07 4.28 3.73
N ILE A 129 -2.41 3.87 2.68
CA ILE A 129 -2.16 4.72 1.52
C ILE A 129 -2.98 4.17 0.35
N GLU A 130 -3.59 5.05 -0.44
CA GLU A 130 -4.30 4.64 -1.64
C GLU A 130 -3.32 4.08 -2.67
N LYS A 131 -3.52 2.83 -3.05
CA LYS A 131 -2.60 2.10 -3.96
C LYS A 131 -2.35 2.82 -5.29
N ASP A 132 -3.38 3.50 -5.81
CA ASP A 132 -3.29 4.19 -7.10
C ASP A 132 -2.42 5.46 -6.99
N LEU A 133 -2.47 6.17 -5.85
CA LEU A 133 -1.59 7.31 -5.58
C LEU A 133 -0.13 6.86 -5.45
N THR A 134 0.11 5.76 -4.73
CA THR A 134 1.47 5.20 -4.61
C THR A 134 1.98 4.69 -5.96
N ALA A 135 1.13 4.07 -6.79
CA ALA A 135 1.51 3.65 -8.14
C ALA A 135 1.90 4.84 -9.02
N GLY A 136 1.15 5.96 -8.93
CA GLY A 136 1.51 7.22 -9.59
C GLY A 136 2.85 7.77 -9.10
N LYS A 137 3.07 7.78 -7.78
CA LYS A 137 4.34 8.23 -7.18
C LYS A 137 5.52 7.34 -7.62
N MET A 138 5.33 6.02 -7.66
CA MET A 138 6.35 5.10 -8.14
C MET A 138 6.66 5.31 -9.63
N ALA A 139 5.65 5.52 -10.46
CA ALA A 139 5.84 5.81 -11.88
C ALA A 139 6.64 7.12 -12.10
N GLU A 140 6.33 8.16 -11.32
CA GLU A 140 7.09 9.41 -11.31
C GLU A 140 8.55 9.19 -10.89
N GLU A 141 8.78 8.52 -9.76
CA GLU A 141 10.14 8.34 -9.23
C GLU A 141 11.00 7.36 -10.04
N THR A 142 10.40 6.48 -10.84
CA THR A 142 11.11 5.55 -11.74
C THR A 142 11.21 6.06 -13.18
N ASP A 143 10.72 7.26 -13.49
CA ASP A 143 10.63 7.80 -14.85
C ASP A 143 9.94 6.82 -15.82
N ALA A 144 8.83 6.22 -15.39
CA ALA A 144 8.12 5.22 -16.17
C ALA A 144 7.46 5.81 -17.41
N ASP A 145 7.63 5.17 -18.58
CA ASP A 145 7.01 5.58 -19.85
C ASP A 145 5.48 5.46 -19.83
N SER A 146 4.96 4.58 -19.01
CA SER A 146 3.51 4.32 -18.93
C SER A 146 3.09 3.81 -17.55
N LEU A 147 1.90 4.19 -17.12
CA LEU A 147 1.23 3.63 -15.94
C LEU A 147 -0.09 3.00 -16.37
N ILE A 148 -0.27 1.72 -16.06
CA ILE A 148 -1.50 0.98 -16.34
C ILE A 148 -2.15 0.58 -15.02
N ILE A 149 -3.39 1.01 -14.80
CA ILE A 149 -4.18 0.66 -13.62
C ILE A 149 -5.26 -0.35 -14.03
N LEU A 150 -5.16 -1.56 -13.49
CA LEU A 150 -6.17 -2.60 -13.68
C LEU A 150 -7.21 -2.51 -12.56
N THR A 151 -8.46 -2.30 -12.94
CA THR A 151 -9.60 -2.20 -12.02
C THR A 151 -10.81 -2.93 -12.57
N SER A 152 -11.69 -3.36 -11.66
CA SER A 152 -13.03 -3.86 -12.05
C SER A 152 -13.92 -2.67 -12.44
N VAL A 153 -14.61 -2.79 -13.55
CA VAL A 153 -15.61 -1.85 -14.05
C VAL A 153 -16.99 -2.47 -13.99
#